data_5311c4b6ca5f5abb4ee7f313d883f024
#
_entry.id   5311c4b6ca5f5abb4ee7f313d883f024
#
_cell.length_a   1.000
_cell.length_b   1.000
_cell.length_c   1.000
_cell.angle_alpha   90.00
_cell.angle_beta   90.00
_cell.angle_gamma   90.00
#
_symmetry.space_group_name_H-M   'P 1'
#
loop_
_entity.id
_entity.type
_entity.pdbx_description
1 polymer ?
#
loop_
_entity_poly.entity_id
_entity_poly.type
_entity_poly.pdbx_seq_one_letter_code
_entity_poly.pdbx_strand_id
1 'polypeptide(L)'
;RVTQPTLSAMIQKLEDELGVKLFDRTVQPVCPTAIGEKIIDQARVILAQTAQVKEIISEEKQSLAGVFHLGVLPTIAPYLLPRFFPQLMEKYPELDIRVTEMKTQNIQQALHAGDIDAAIIASKLEDTFLKEETLFYETFFGYVSCKEPLFKHDVIRTSDITGERLWLFDEGHCF
;
A
#
# COMPACT_ATOMS: atom_id res chain seq x y z
N ARG A 1 -11.77 13.72 20.47
CA ARG A 1 -10.49 13.09 20.85
C ARG A 1 -10.74 12.21 22.07
N VAL A 2 -10.35 10.95 22.01
CA VAL A 2 -10.45 10.01 23.13
C VAL A 2 -9.18 10.16 23.98
N THR A 3 -9.32 10.23 25.31
CA THR A 3 -8.15 10.27 26.22
C THR A 3 -7.59 8.86 26.44
N GLN A 4 -6.31 8.76 26.81
CA GLN A 4 -5.68 7.45 27.06
C GLN A 4 -6.41 6.62 28.13
N PRO A 5 -6.88 7.18 29.30
CA PRO A 5 -7.66 6.41 30.26
C PRO A 5 -8.97 5.87 29.68
N THR A 6 -9.67 6.69 28.87
CA THR A 6 -10.91 6.28 28.21
C THR A 6 -10.67 5.12 27.24
N LEU A 7 -9.61 5.21 26.42
CA LEU A 7 -9.25 4.14 25.49
C LEU A 7 -8.93 2.84 26.24
N SER A 8 -8.15 2.93 27.32
CA SER A 8 -7.81 1.76 28.14
C SER A 8 -9.04 1.08 28.75
N ALA A 9 -10.00 1.88 29.23
CA ALA A 9 -11.26 1.37 29.78
C ALA A 9 -12.14 0.69 28.69
N MET A 10 -12.18 1.28 27.47
CA MET A 10 -12.92 0.69 26.35
C MET A 10 -12.32 -0.64 25.91
N ILE A 11 -10.99 -0.74 25.82
CA ILE A 11 -10.29 -1.99 25.50
C ILE A 11 -10.55 -3.03 26.58
N GLN A 12 -10.47 -2.67 27.87
CA GLN A 12 -10.74 -3.59 28.96
C GLN A 12 -12.18 -4.14 28.90
N LYS A 13 -13.15 -3.27 28.61
CA LYS A 13 -14.55 -3.69 28.44
C LYS A 13 -14.70 -4.67 27.28
N LEU A 14 -14.05 -4.43 26.15
CA LEU A 14 -14.05 -5.33 25.00
C LEU A 14 -13.41 -6.69 25.34
N GLU A 15 -12.27 -6.69 26.05
CA GLU A 15 -11.61 -7.89 26.55
C GLU A 15 -12.54 -8.71 27.47
N ASP A 16 -13.27 -8.04 28.34
CA ASP A 16 -14.21 -8.67 29.26
C ASP A 16 -15.44 -9.26 28.55
N GLU A 17 -15.95 -8.56 27.51
CA GLU A 17 -17.05 -9.04 26.65
C GLU A 17 -16.64 -10.25 25.80
N LEU A 18 -15.41 -10.25 25.29
CA LEU A 18 -14.88 -11.34 24.46
C LEU A 18 -14.33 -12.52 25.28
N GLY A 19 -14.10 -12.32 26.58
CA GLY A 19 -13.51 -13.32 27.46
C GLY A 19 -12.04 -13.64 27.19
N VAL A 20 -11.32 -12.76 26.45
CA VAL A 20 -9.91 -12.95 26.09
C VAL A 20 -9.14 -11.65 26.26
N LYS A 21 -7.83 -11.76 26.55
CA LYS A 21 -6.94 -10.60 26.58
C LYS A 21 -6.41 -10.30 25.19
N LEU A 22 -6.61 -9.07 24.72
CA LEU A 22 -6.16 -8.60 23.41
C LEU A 22 -4.74 -8.04 23.46
N PHE A 23 -4.33 -7.48 24.62
CA PHE A 23 -3.02 -6.88 24.81
C PHE A 23 -2.30 -7.48 26.01
N ASP A 24 -1.04 -7.80 25.84
CA ASP A 24 -0.12 -8.15 26.93
C ASP A 24 0.43 -6.86 27.54
N ARG A 25 0.00 -6.58 28.77
CA ARG A 25 0.41 -5.40 29.55
C ARG A 25 1.58 -5.70 30.50
N THR A 26 2.04 -6.96 30.52
CA THR A 26 3.17 -7.37 31.37
C THR A 26 4.52 -7.03 30.74
N VAL A 27 4.54 -6.75 29.44
CA VAL A 27 5.72 -6.36 28.66
C VAL A 27 5.67 -4.87 28.30
N GLN A 28 6.83 -4.25 28.10
CA GLN A 28 6.95 -2.89 27.60
C GLN A 28 7.86 -2.88 26.37
N PRO A 29 7.40 -2.32 25.24
CA PRO A 29 6.08 -1.72 25.01
C PRO A 29 4.94 -2.76 25.07
N VAL A 30 3.73 -2.31 25.39
CA VAL A 30 2.53 -3.16 25.37
C VAL A 30 2.33 -3.73 23.96
N CYS A 31 2.19 -5.04 23.86
CA CYS A 31 2.05 -5.73 22.56
C CYS A 31 0.70 -6.45 22.50
N PRO A 32 0.13 -6.64 21.29
CA PRO A 32 -1.02 -7.52 21.10
C PRO A 32 -0.66 -8.97 21.48
N THR A 33 -1.63 -9.70 22.02
CA THR A 33 -1.53 -11.16 22.15
C THR A 33 -1.75 -11.82 20.77
N ALA A 34 -1.43 -13.12 20.63
CA ALA A 34 -1.66 -13.84 19.39
C ALA A 34 -3.14 -13.85 18.94
N ILE A 35 -4.08 -13.86 19.90
CA ILE A 35 -5.51 -13.69 19.59
C ILE A 35 -5.84 -12.22 19.35
N GLY A 36 -5.16 -11.30 20.04
CA GLY A 36 -5.29 -9.87 19.84
C GLY A 36 -4.95 -9.44 18.42
N GLU A 37 -3.86 -9.92 17.84
CA GLU A 37 -3.49 -9.65 16.46
C GLU A 37 -4.60 -10.04 15.48
N LYS A 38 -5.13 -11.26 15.61
CA LYS A 38 -6.22 -11.74 14.74
C LYS A 38 -7.49 -10.89 14.85
N ILE A 39 -7.82 -10.45 16.07
CA ILE A 39 -9.00 -9.61 16.29
C ILE A 39 -8.77 -8.19 15.78
N ILE A 40 -7.56 -7.64 15.93
CA ILE A 40 -7.18 -6.34 15.37
C ILE A 40 -7.28 -6.36 13.84
N ASP A 41 -6.77 -7.40 13.18
CA ASP A 41 -6.85 -7.53 11.73
C ASP A 41 -8.31 -7.63 11.26
N GLN A 42 -9.13 -8.41 11.95
CA GLN A 42 -10.56 -8.49 11.63
C GLN A 42 -11.28 -7.16 11.88
N ALA A 43 -10.93 -6.43 12.93
CA ALA A 43 -11.49 -5.12 13.21
C ALA A 43 -11.11 -4.09 12.12
N ARG A 44 -9.91 -4.15 11.58
CA ARG A 44 -9.49 -3.32 10.43
C ARG A 44 -10.36 -3.60 9.22
N VAL A 45 -10.61 -4.87 8.89
CA VAL A 45 -11.51 -5.25 7.79
C VAL A 45 -12.92 -4.67 7.98
N ILE A 46 -13.48 -4.76 9.18
CA ILE A 46 -14.81 -4.21 9.51
C ILE A 46 -14.82 -2.69 9.34
N LEU A 47 -13.79 -2.00 9.79
CA LEU A 47 -13.66 -0.55 9.64
C LEU A 47 -13.56 -0.14 8.17
N ALA A 48 -12.78 -0.87 7.37
CA ALA A 48 -12.69 -0.65 5.92
C ALA A 48 -14.05 -0.84 5.24
N GLN A 49 -14.78 -1.91 5.57
CA GLN A 49 -16.14 -2.13 5.05
C GLN A 49 -17.11 -1.03 5.47
N THR A 50 -16.98 -0.51 6.68
CA THR A 50 -17.80 0.62 7.14
C THR A 50 -17.49 1.91 6.36
N ALA A 51 -16.23 2.12 5.97
CA ALA A 51 -15.84 3.23 5.10
C ALA A 51 -16.49 3.10 3.70
N GLN A 52 -16.55 1.89 3.14
CA GLN A 52 -17.21 1.63 1.84
C GLN A 52 -18.70 2.02 1.82
N VAL A 53 -19.41 1.91 2.94
CA VAL A 53 -20.80 2.39 3.03
C VAL A 53 -20.91 3.89 2.73
N LYS A 54 -19.90 4.67 3.13
CA LYS A 54 -19.84 6.11 2.83
C LYS A 54 -19.52 6.37 1.35
N GLU A 55 -18.71 5.50 0.74
CA GLU A 55 -18.37 5.58 -0.69
C GLU A 55 -19.59 5.35 -1.57
N ILE A 56 -20.44 4.37 -1.25
CA ILE A 56 -21.71 4.12 -1.98
C ILE A 56 -22.57 5.38 -2.02
N ILE A 57 -22.62 6.14 -0.92
CA ILE A 57 -23.37 7.40 -0.87
C ILE A 57 -22.69 8.49 -1.72
N SER A 58 -21.35 8.48 -1.79
CA SER A 58 -20.58 9.44 -2.58
C SER A 58 -20.69 9.16 -4.07
N GLU A 59 -20.71 7.89 -4.47
CA GLU A 59 -20.92 7.46 -5.86
C GLU A 59 -22.30 7.91 -6.38
N GLU A 60 -23.32 7.82 -5.57
CA GLU A 60 -24.69 8.29 -5.93
C GLU A 60 -24.74 9.81 -6.12
N LYS A 61 -23.86 10.57 -5.46
CA LYS A 61 -23.72 12.02 -5.59
C LYS A 61 -22.81 12.48 -6.74
N GLN A 62 -22.17 11.55 -7.45
CA GLN A 62 -21.19 11.81 -8.53
C GLN A 62 -20.06 12.80 -8.17
N SER A 63 -19.78 13.01 -6.90
CA SER A 63 -18.69 13.87 -6.46
C SER A 63 -17.66 13.07 -5.66
N LEU A 64 -16.45 12.98 -6.20
CA LEU A 64 -15.29 12.52 -5.44
C LEU A 64 -14.77 13.70 -4.61
N ALA A 65 -14.92 13.63 -3.29
CA ALA A 65 -14.47 14.66 -2.37
C ALA A 65 -13.85 14.04 -1.12
N GLY A 66 -12.97 14.77 -0.46
CA GLY A 66 -12.31 14.35 0.77
C GLY A 66 -10.84 14.00 0.60
N VAL A 67 -10.24 13.43 1.64
CA VAL A 67 -8.82 13.05 1.64
C VAL A 67 -8.66 11.62 1.15
N PHE A 68 -7.77 11.42 0.19
CA PHE A 68 -7.41 10.12 -0.38
C PHE A 68 -5.91 9.90 -0.27
N HIS A 69 -5.48 8.86 0.44
CA HIS A 69 -4.08 8.53 0.65
C HIS A 69 -3.62 7.51 -0.38
N LEU A 70 -2.69 7.91 -1.24
CA LEU A 70 -2.16 7.08 -2.31
C LEU A 70 -0.71 6.70 -2.02
N GLY A 71 -0.44 5.40 -1.87
CA GLY A 71 0.91 4.84 -1.84
C GLY A 71 1.44 4.63 -3.27
N VAL A 72 2.68 5.00 -3.53
CA VAL A 72 3.29 4.81 -4.86
C VAL A 72 4.74 4.38 -4.70
N LEU A 73 5.20 3.47 -5.58
CA LEU A 73 6.62 3.13 -5.62
C LEU A 73 7.44 4.35 -6.07
N PRO A 74 8.61 4.62 -5.44
CA PRO A 74 9.49 5.73 -5.82
C PRO A 74 9.96 5.67 -7.28
N THR A 75 10.03 4.47 -7.86
CA THR A 75 10.38 4.25 -9.28
C THR A 75 9.25 4.58 -10.25
N ILE A 76 8.01 4.68 -9.78
CA ILE A 76 6.82 4.97 -10.58
C ILE A 76 6.39 6.43 -10.42
N ALA A 77 6.40 6.93 -9.19
CA ALA A 77 5.85 8.24 -8.83
C ALA A 77 6.29 9.39 -9.76
N PRO A 78 7.60 9.63 -10.00
CA PRO A 78 8.05 10.79 -10.76
C PRO A 78 7.68 10.74 -12.26
N TYR A 79 7.40 9.57 -12.79
CA TYR A 79 7.10 9.38 -14.20
C TYR A 79 5.60 9.28 -14.49
N LEU A 80 4.85 8.64 -13.60
CA LEU A 80 3.43 8.39 -13.80
C LEU A 80 2.55 9.53 -13.29
N LEU A 81 2.79 10.02 -12.07
CA LEU A 81 1.91 11.01 -11.44
C LEU A 81 1.77 12.30 -12.25
N PRO A 82 2.84 12.90 -12.80
CA PRO A 82 2.71 14.13 -13.58
C PRO A 82 1.83 14.00 -14.83
N ARG A 83 1.62 12.78 -15.32
CA ARG A 83 0.86 12.54 -16.55
C ARG A 83 -0.65 12.64 -16.35
N PHE A 84 -1.16 12.32 -15.18
CA PHE A 84 -2.60 12.30 -14.95
C PHE A 84 -3.07 13.19 -13.79
N PHE A 85 -2.21 13.51 -12.82
CA PHE A 85 -2.59 14.33 -11.67
C PHE A 85 -3.17 15.69 -12.04
N PRO A 86 -2.61 16.47 -12.96
CA PRO A 86 -3.19 17.78 -13.31
C PRO A 86 -4.64 17.64 -13.78
N GLN A 87 -4.92 16.66 -14.64
CA GLN A 87 -6.28 16.41 -15.15
C GLN A 87 -7.23 15.91 -14.05
N LEU A 88 -6.71 15.06 -13.16
CA LEU A 88 -7.48 14.52 -12.04
C LEU A 88 -7.89 15.62 -11.07
N MET A 89 -6.96 16.52 -10.71
CA MET A 89 -7.22 17.65 -9.80
C MET A 89 -8.15 18.68 -10.43
N GLU A 90 -8.06 18.90 -11.73
CA GLU A 90 -8.99 19.78 -12.45
C GLU A 90 -10.41 19.21 -12.46
N LYS A 91 -10.53 17.90 -12.68
CA LYS A 91 -11.82 17.21 -12.75
C LYS A 91 -12.49 17.04 -11.38
N TYR A 92 -11.70 16.87 -10.32
CA TYR A 92 -12.18 16.63 -8.96
C TYR A 92 -11.53 17.60 -7.96
N PRO A 93 -11.90 18.88 -7.96
CA PRO A 93 -11.25 19.92 -7.14
C PRO A 93 -11.47 19.75 -5.64
N GLU A 94 -12.47 18.98 -5.22
CA GLU A 94 -12.75 18.70 -3.81
C GLU A 94 -12.01 17.46 -3.27
N LEU A 95 -11.21 16.79 -4.13
CA LEU A 95 -10.43 15.63 -3.77
C LEU A 95 -9.00 16.04 -3.33
N ASP A 96 -8.67 15.85 -2.05
CA ASP A 96 -7.32 16.07 -1.50
C ASP A 96 -6.52 14.76 -1.58
N ILE A 97 -5.71 14.58 -2.64
CA ILE A 97 -4.90 13.37 -2.79
C ILE A 97 -3.54 13.58 -2.12
N ARG A 98 -3.26 12.75 -1.14
CA ARG A 98 -2.00 12.71 -0.40
C ARG A 98 -1.17 11.53 -0.85
N VAL A 99 -0.08 11.83 -1.55
CA VAL A 99 0.83 10.80 -2.07
C VAL A 99 1.94 10.53 -1.06
N THR A 100 2.21 9.24 -0.83
CA THR A 100 3.35 8.79 -0.05
C THR A 100 4.16 7.78 -0.85
N GLU A 101 5.43 8.07 -1.08
CA GLU A 101 6.34 7.13 -1.71
C GLU A 101 6.80 6.08 -0.70
N MET A 102 6.64 4.81 -1.03
CA MET A 102 7.02 3.70 -0.16
C MET A 102 7.33 2.42 -0.92
N LYS A 103 8.13 1.54 -0.33
CA LYS A 103 8.48 0.23 -0.89
C LYS A 103 7.29 -0.73 -0.84
N THR A 104 7.26 -1.75 -1.69
CA THR A 104 6.15 -2.72 -1.82
C THR A 104 5.73 -3.33 -0.49
N GLN A 105 6.67 -3.76 0.35
CA GLN A 105 6.37 -4.36 1.66
C GLN A 105 5.63 -3.39 2.59
N ASN A 106 6.05 -2.11 2.60
CA ASN A 106 5.41 -1.09 3.42
C ASN A 106 4.03 -0.72 2.88
N ILE A 107 3.85 -0.75 1.55
CA ILE A 107 2.55 -0.53 0.89
C ILE A 107 1.53 -1.56 1.36
N GLN A 108 1.90 -2.85 1.33
CA GLN A 108 0.99 -3.91 1.77
C GLN A 108 0.56 -3.72 3.23
N GLN A 109 1.52 -3.44 4.11
CA GLN A 109 1.23 -3.18 5.52
C GLN A 109 0.34 -1.94 5.72
N ALA A 110 0.61 -0.86 4.99
CA ALA A 110 -0.15 0.38 5.08
C ALA A 110 -1.59 0.22 4.55
N LEU A 111 -1.80 -0.57 3.49
CA LEU A 111 -3.13 -0.93 3.00
C LEU A 111 -3.91 -1.75 4.04
N HIS A 112 -3.30 -2.76 4.64
CA HIS A 112 -3.93 -3.53 5.71
C HIS A 112 -4.22 -2.71 6.96
N ALA A 113 -3.36 -1.75 7.29
CA ALA A 113 -3.56 -0.85 8.42
C ALA A 113 -4.63 0.22 8.16
N GLY A 114 -4.98 0.47 6.88
CA GLY A 114 -5.84 1.57 6.48
C GLY A 114 -5.14 2.93 6.56
N ASP A 115 -3.81 2.94 6.54
CA ASP A 115 -3.01 4.18 6.51
C ASP A 115 -2.99 4.81 5.12
N ILE A 116 -3.20 3.99 4.07
CA ILE A 116 -3.42 4.40 2.69
C ILE A 116 -4.67 3.71 2.12
N ASP A 117 -5.36 4.39 1.22
CA ASP A 117 -6.61 3.92 0.62
C ASP A 117 -6.36 3.08 -0.65
N ALA A 118 -5.31 3.40 -1.38
CA ALA A 118 -4.87 2.67 -2.57
C ALA A 118 -3.36 2.79 -2.77
N ALA A 119 -2.82 1.95 -3.66
CA ALA A 119 -1.42 2.05 -4.06
C ALA A 119 -1.21 1.73 -5.54
N ILE A 120 -0.15 2.31 -6.12
CA ILE A 120 0.35 1.96 -7.44
C ILE A 120 1.67 1.23 -7.28
N ILE A 121 1.69 -0.02 -7.73
CA ILE A 121 2.80 -0.95 -7.60
C ILE A 121 3.14 -1.59 -8.95
N ALA A 122 4.29 -2.24 -9.05
CA ALA A 122 4.73 -2.87 -10.29
C ALA A 122 4.64 -4.42 -10.29
N SER A 123 4.43 -5.03 -9.13
CA SER A 123 4.32 -6.48 -8.97
C SER A 123 3.07 -6.85 -8.20
N LYS A 124 2.56 -8.05 -8.43
CA LYS A 124 1.44 -8.58 -7.66
C LYS A 124 1.84 -8.80 -6.19
N LEU A 125 0.92 -8.51 -5.28
CA LEU A 125 1.13 -8.73 -3.84
C LEU A 125 0.75 -10.13 -3.38
N GLU A 126 0.04 -10.90 -4.21
CA GLU A 126 -0.52 -12.23 -3.87
C GLU A 126 -1.36 -12.22 -2.58
N ASP A 127 -2.09 -11.15 -2.38
CA ASP A 127 -2.89 -10.89 -1.18
C ASP A 127 -4.37 -11.03 -1.49
N THR A 128 -5.04 -11.96 -0.82
CA THR A 128 -6.45 -12.26 -1.05
C THR A 128 -7.42 -11.21 -0.50
N PHE A 129 -6.95 -10.32 0.37
CA PHE A 129 -7.76 -9.25 0.96
C PHE A 129 -7.71 -7.95 0.15
N LEU A 130 -6.74 -7.82 -0.76
CA LEU A 130 -6.57 -6.65 -1.58
C LEU A 130 -7.11 -6.91 -2.99
N LYS A 131 -7.87 -5.94 -3.52
CA LYS A 131 -8.30 -5.97 -4.90
C LYS A 131 -7.20 -5.36 -5.77
N GLU A 132 -6.71 -6.14 -6.74
CA GLU A 132 -5.72 -5.69 -7.70
C GLU A 132 -6.35 -5.46 -9.07
N GLU A 133 -6.02 -4.34 -9.69
CA GLU A 133 -6.42 -3.98 -11.05
C GLU A 133 -5.18 -3.65 -11.88
N THR A 134 -5.03 -4.30 -13.03
CA THR A 134 -3.92 -4.03 -13.94
C THR A 134 -4.18 -2.73 -14.69
N LEU A 135 -3.31 -1.73 -14.50
CA LEU A 135 -3.40 -0.45 -15.18
C LEU A 135 -2.81 -0.53 -16.61
N PHE A 136 -1.59 -1.03 -16.73
CA PHE A 136 -0.88 -1.18 -18.02
C PHE A 136 0.29 -2.13 -17.86
N TYR A 137 0.92 -2.48 -18.99
CA TYR A 137 2.14 -3.28 -19.04
C TYR A 137 3.28 -2.44 -19.58
N GLU A 138 4.46 -2.57 -18.99
CA GLU A 138 5.69 -1.95 -19.46
C GLU A 138 6.70 -3.03 -19.88
N THR A 139 7.47 -2.75 -20.92
CA THR A 139 8.55 -3.61 -21.37
C THR A 139 9.82 -3.26 -20.62
N PHE A 140 10.49 -4.26 -20.08
CA PHE A 140 11.81 -4.09 -19.51
C PHE A 140 12.87 -3.92 -20.60
N PHE A 141 13.76 -2.96 -20.42
CA PHE A 141 14.90 -2.72 -21.30
C PHE A 141 16.20 -2.94 -20.55
N GLY A 142 17.13 -3.68 -21.15
CA GLY A 142 18.49 -3.78 -20.68
C GLY A 142 19.29 -2.52 -21.06
N TYR A 143 19.77 -1.78 -20.09
CA TYR A 143 20.73 -0.70 -20.33
C TYR A 143 22.15 -1.25 -20.30
N VAL A 144 22.81 -1.35 -21.45
CA VAL A 144 24.09 -2.01 -21.62
C VAL A 144 25.15 -1.01 -22.06
N SER A 145 26.33 -1.07 -21.43
CA SER A 145 27.49 -0.27 -21.85
C SER A 145 27.93 -0.67 -23.26
N CYS A 146 28.29 0.31 -24.08
CA CYS A 146 28.87 0.05 -25.42
C CYS A 146 30.16 -0.77 -25.41
N LYS A 147 30.78 -0.95 -24.27
CA LYS A 147 31.99 -1.78 -24.06
C LYS A 147 31.66 -3.26 -23.80
N GLU A 148 30.40 -3.58 -23.51
CA GLU A 148 29.97 -4.94 -23.22
C GLU A 148 29.56 -5.70 -24.49
N PRO A 149 29.85 -7.00 -24.58
CA PRO A 149 29.45 -7.83 -25.73
C PRO A 149 27.95 -7.80 -25.99
N LEU A 150 27.12 -7.75 -24.95
CA LEU A 150 25.66 -7.70 -25.02
C LEU A 150 25.13 -6.45 -25.74
N PHE A 151 25.93 -5.37 -25.85
CA PHE A 151 25.54 -4.15 -26.56
C PHE A 151 25.23 -4.38 -28.06
N LYS A 152 25.77 -5.45 -28.64
CA LYS A 152 25.56 -5.81 -30.04
C LYS A 152 24.28 -6.63 -30.28
N HIS A 153 23.57 -6.97 -29.21
CA HIS A 153 22.35 -7.77 -29.29
C HIS A 153 21.14 -6.86 -29.35
N ASP A 154 20.27 -7.02 -30.33
CA ASP A 154 19.00 -6.30 -30.43
C ASP A 154 18.00 -6.73 -29.34
N VAL A 155 18.13 -7.95 -28.84
CA VAL A 155 17.30 -8.55 -27.79
C VAL A 155 18.20 -9.23 -26.77
N ILE A 156 18.02 -8.91 -25.50
CA ILE A 156 18.70 -9.54 -24.38
C ILE A 156 17.69 -10.45 -23.66
N ARG A 157 18.05 -11.71 -23.51
CA ARG A 157 17.27 -12.68 -22.74
C ARG A 157 17.80 -12.75 -21.32
N THR A 158 16.97 -13.15 -20.36
CA THR A 158 17.39 -13.36 -18.98
C THR A 158 18.55 -14.35 -18.85
N SER A 159 18.63 -15.35 -19.75
CA SER A 159 19.76 -16.30 -19.82
C SER A 159 21.09 -15.66 -20.24
N ASP A 160 21.07 -14.51 -20.88
CA ASP A 160 22.25 -13.80 -21.36
C ASP A 160 22.86 -12.91 -20.26
N ILE A 161 22.12 -12.73 -19.16
CA ILE A 161 22.50 -11.89 -18.03
C ILE A 161 23.28 -12.76 -17.02
N THR A 162 24.59 -12.53 -16.92
CA THR A 162 25.41 -13.15 -15.88
C THR A 162 25.55 -12.23 -14.69
N GLY A 163 25.26 -12.73 -13.48
CA GLY A 163 25.08 -11.93 -12.26
C GLY A 163 26.27 -11.10 -11.79
N GLU A 164 27.48 -11.33 -12.29
CA GLU A 164 28.69 -10.67 -11.80
C GLU A 164 28.83 -9.18 -12.20
N ARG A 165 28.03 -8.70 -13.16
CA ARG A 165 28.12 -7.32 -13.68
C ARG A 165 26.76 -6.63 -13.79
N LEU A 166 25.76 -7.14 -13.07
CA LEU A 166 24.42 -6.59 -13.09
C LEU A 166 24.27 -5.53 -11.99
N TRP A 167 23.85 -4.35 -12.40
CA TRP A 167 23.45 -3.29 -11.47
C TRP A 167 21.95 -3.37 -11.30
N LEU A 168 21.50 -3.69 -10.11
CA LEU A 168 20.08 -3.73 -9.74
C LEU A 168 19.79 -2.64 -8.71
N PHE A 169 18.54 -2.22 -8.65
CA PHE A 169 18.08 -1.44 -7.53
C PHE A 169 18.06 -2.29 -6.27
N ASP A 170 18.15 -1.63 -5.12
CA ASP A 170 18.06 -2.25 -3.80
C ASP A 170 16.71 -2.98 -3.61
N GLU A 171 16.65 -3.93 -2.66
CA GLU A 171 15.46 -4.72 -2.36
C GLU A 171 14.22 -3.83 -2.14
N GLY A 172 13.07 -4.28 -2.68
CA GLY A 172 11.78 -3.57 -2.57
C GLY A 172 11.45 -2.67 -3.75
N HIS A 173 12.27 -2.64 -4.78
CA HIS A 173 11.95 -2.15 -6.11
C HIS A 173 11.47 -3.28 -7.01
N CYS A 174 10.95 -2.96 -8.20
CA CYS A 174 10.20 -3.83 -9.11
C CYS A 174 10.97 -5.02 -9.74
N PHE A 175 11.94 -5.62 -9.07
CA PHE A 175 12.72 -6.74 -9.62
C PHE A 175 12.71 -7.93 -8.68
#